data_3109e9473450d0a6bdb827e886496acb
#
_entry.id   3109e9473450d0a6bdb827e886496acb
#
_cell.length_a   1.000
_cell.length_b   1.000
_cell.length_c   1.000
_cell.angle_alpha   90.00
_cell.angle_beta   90.00
_cell.angle_gamma   90.00
#
_symmetry.space_group_name_H-M   'P 1'
#
loop_
_entity.id
_entity.type
_entity.pdbx_description
1 polymer ?
#
loop_
_entity_poly.entity_id
_entity_poly.type
_entity_poly.pdbx_seq_one_letter_code
_entity_poly.pdbx_strand_id
1 'polypeptide(L)'
;MRALLPMTAALLMVGCASSTMDAARTGAPNAQLDSRKNADLVAQCIQYAWQDEKVFGVDASGYLETRKAGGFTVYTREAQAFVDVYPQGGGTHVDFYAAQHEGVALQRKAAAATCL
;
A
#
# COMPACT_ATOMS: atom_id res chain seq x y z
N MET A 1 5.49 47.37 22.87
CA MET A 1 4.70 46.13 22.75
C MET A 1 5.16 45.37 21.54
N ARG A 2 5.74 44.25 21.74
CA ARG A 2 6.18 43.36 20.65
C ARG A 2 5.14 42.26 20.53
N ALA A 3 4.40 42.23 19.44
CA ALA A 3 3.52 41.12 19.11
C ALA A 3 4.40 39.95 18.67
N LEU A 4 4.45 38.93 19.48
CA LEU A 4 4.98 37.62 19.06
C LEU A 4 3.91 36.98 18.19
N LEU A 5 4.11 37.01 16.88
CA LEU A 5 3.33 36.22 15.95
C LEU A 5 3.66 34.75 16.22
N PRO A 6 2.70 33.91 16.55
CA PRO A 6 2.95 32.49 16.58
C PRO A 6 3.26 32.06 15.16
N MET A 7 4.47 31.62 14.94
CA MET A 7 4.89 30.94 13.75
C MET A 7 4.15 29.61 13.76
N THR A 8 2.98 29.59 13.14
CA THR A 8 2.23 28.35 12.94
C THR A 8 3.06 27.53 11.97
N ALA A 9 3.85 26.61 12.50
CA ALA A 9 4.50 25.61 11.69
C ALA A 9 3.39 24.83 11.00
N ALA A 10 3.26 25.02 9.68
CA ALA A 10 2.45 24.15 8.84
C ALA A 10 3.06 22.76 8.98
N LEU A 11 2.46 21.94 9.81
CA LEU A 11 2.75 20.51 9.88
C LEU A 11 2.41 19.94 8.52
N LEU A 12 3.45 19.71 7.76
CA LEU A 12 3.41 19.09 6.45
C LEU A 12 2.67 17.76 6.55
N MET A 13 1.73 17.56 5.65
CA MET A 13 0.92 16.36 5.50
C MET A 13 1.72 15.14 5.00
N VAL A 14 2.97 15.01 5.44
CA VAL A 14 3.88 13.91 5.03
C VAL A 14 3.47 12.57 5.65
N GLY A 15 2.45 12.54 6.52
CA GLY A 15 2.03 11.34 7.23
C GLY A 15 0.67 10.77 6.84
N CYS A 16 -0.08 11.34 5.87
CA CYS A 16 -1.46 10.94 5.60
C CYS A 16 -1.57 9.48 5.11
N ALA A 17 -0.71 9.04 4.18
CA ALA A 17 -0.72 7.66 3.69
C ALA A 17 -0.34 6.69 4.81
N SER A 18 0.70 6.99 5.59
CA SER A 18 1.12 6.15 6.72
C SER A 18 0.04 6.03 7.78
N SER A 19 -0.62 7.13 8.14
CA SER A 19 -1.73 7.14 9.11
C SER A 19 -2.91 6.32 8.62
N THR A 20 -3.26 6.42 7.35
CA THR A 20 -4.34 5.65 6.73
C THR A 20 -4.03 4.16 6.76
N MET A 21 -2.81 3.78 6.41
CA MET A 21 -2.39 2.38 6.43
C MET A 21 -2.35 1.82 7.84
N ASP A 22 -1.82 2.56 8.80
CA ASP A 22 -1.77 2.12 10.21
C ASP A 22 -3.17 1.93 10.78
N ALA A 23 -4.10 2.83 10.48
CA ALA A 23 -5.50 2.69 10.88
C ALA A 23 -6.15 1.45 10.26
N ALA A 24 -5.92 1.18 8.98
CA ALA A 24 -6.44 0.00 8.30
C ALA A 24 -5.89 -1.31 8.90
N ARG A 25 -4.63 -1.33 9.31
CA ARG A 25 -3.98 -2.49 9.93
C ARG A 25 -4.53 -2.85 11.30
N THR A 26 -5.29 -1.97 11.95
CA THR A 26 -5.98 -2.29 13.21
C THR A 26 -7.15 -3.23 13.01
N GLY A 27 -7.67 -3.31 11.79
CA GLY A 27 -8.70 -4.27 11.39
C GLY A 27 -8.12 -5.43 10.58
N ALA A 28 -8.99 -6.34 10.17
CA ALA A 28 -8.60 -7.45 9.31
C ALA A 28 -8.34 -6.96 7.87
N PRO A 29 -7.38 -7.58 7.14
CA PRO A 29 -7.21 -7.30 5.72
C PRO A 29 -8.47 -7.71 4.92
N ASN A 30 -8.68 -7.04 3.80
CA ASN A 30 -9.78 -7.36 2.89
C ASN A 30 -9.56 -8.71 2.18
N ALA A 31 -8.31 -9.08 1.96
CA ALA A 31 -7.92 -10.37 1.41
C ALA A 31 -6.53 -10.77 1.89
N GLN A 32 -6.30 -12.08 1.97
CA GLN A 32 -5.01 -12.66 2.31
C GLN A 32 -4.61 -13.62 1.19
N LEU A 33 -3.39 -13.47 0.70
CA LEU A 33 -2.86 -14.21 -0.43
C LEU A 33 -1.50 -14.79 -0.06
N ASP A 34 -1.12 -15.88 -0.70
CA ASP A 34 0.16 -16.54 -0.48
C ASP A 34 0.89 -16.78 -1.79
N SER A 35 2.21 -16.75 -1.75
CA SER A 35 3.07 -17.02 -2.89
C SER A 35 4.27 -17.86 -2.46
N ARG A 36 4.80 -18.66 -3.39
CA ARG A 36 6.09 -19.36 -3.21
C ARG A 36 7.28 -18.51 -3.63
N LYS A 37 7.03 -17.37 -4.26
CA LYS A 37 8.08 -16.45 -4.71
C LYS A 37 8.62 -15.64 -3.54
N ASN A 38 9.80 -15.07 -3.71
CA ASN A 38 10.39 -14.18 -2.70
C ASN A 38 9.59 -12.89 -2.56
N ALA A 39 9.58 -12.33 -1.36
CA ALA A 39 8.79 -11.13 -1.04
C ALA A 39 9.14 -9.92 -1.92
N ASP A 40 10.42 -9.72 -2.22
CA ASP A 40 10.86 -8.63 -3.11
C ASP A 40 10.30 -8.77 -4.52
N LEU A 41 10.28 -9.97 -5.08
CA LEU A 41 9.72 -10.22 -6.41
C LEU A 41 8.21 -9.98 -6.44
N VAL A 42 7.49 -10.47 -5.43
CA VAL A 42 6.04 -10.26 -5.31
C VAL A 42 5.73 -8.77 -5.17
N ALA A 43 6.43 -8.07 -4.30
CA ALA A 43 6.20 -6.65 -4.05
C ALA A 43 6.48 -5.79 -5.28
N GLN A 44 7.59 -6.02 -5.98
CA GLN A 44 7.92 -5.30 -7.20
C GLN A 44 6.92 -5.57 -8.31
N CYS A 45 6.49 -6.82 -8.46
CA CYS A 45 5.46 -7.18 -9.44
C CYS A 45 4.16 -6.41 -9.19
N ILE A 46 3.70 -6.35 -7.94
CA ILE A 46 2.49 -5.62 -7.57
C ILE A 46 2.66 -4.12 -7.82
N GLN A 47 3.81 -3.56 -7.46
CA GLN A 47 4.11 -2.16 -7.73
C GLN A 47 3.96 -1.82 -9.21
N TYR A 48 4.60 -2.59 -10.09
CA TYR A 48 4.54 -2.37 -11.53
C TYR A 48 3.14 -2.61 -12.10
N ALA A 49 2.45 -3.65 -11.61
CA ALA A 49 1.08 -3.92 -12.05
C ALA A 49 0.13 -2.77 -11.72
N TRP A 50 0.30 -2.13 -10.57
CA TRP A 50 -0.53 -0.99 -10.17
C TRP A 50 -0.15 0.32 -10.86
N GLN A 51 1.06 0.42 -11.39
CA GLN A 51 1.51 1.57 -12.18
C GLN A 51 1.06 1.50 -13.65
N ASP A 52 0.40 0.44 -14.05
CA ASP A 52 -0.03 0.26 -15.45
C ASP A 52 -1.19 1.20 -15.80
N GLU A 53 -0.87 2.26 -16.52
CA GLU A 53 -1.84 3.26 -16.96
C GLU A 53 -2.89 2.70 -17.93
N LYS A 54 -2.58 1.64 -18.66
CA LYS A 54 -3.56 0.98 -19.55
C LYS A 54 -4.70 0.32 -18.77
N VAL A 55 -4.40 -0.11 -17.54
CA VAL A 55 -5.38 -0.75 -16.66
C VAL A 55 -6.05 0.27 -15.74
N PHE A 56 -5.27 1.14 -15.12
CA PHE A 56 -5.74 2.04 -14.05
C PHE A 56 -5.91 3.50 -14.47
N GLY A 57 -5.46 3.87 -15.68
CA GLY A 57 -5.62 5.24 -16.18
C GLY A 57 -5.01 6.29 -15.24
N VAL A 58 -5.81 7.28 -14.87
CA VAL A 58 -5.37 8.37 -13.98
C VAL A 58 -5.12 7.91 -12.55
N ASP A 59 -5.63 6.77 -12.17
CA ASP A 59 -5.45 6.19 -10.83
C ASP A 59 -4.21 5.29 -10.75
N ALA A 60 -3.47 5.11 -11.85
CA ALA A 60 -2.26 4.32 -11.87
C ALA A 60 -1.23 4.90 -10.89
N SER A 61 -0.93 4.16 -9.86
CA SER A 61 0.06 4.54 -8.85
C SER A 61 0.52 3.29 -8.11
N GLY A 62 1.78 3.27 -7.76
CA GLY A 62 2.37 2.20 -6.95
C GLY A 62 3.65 2.70 -6.33
N TYR A 63 3.65 2.80 -5.01
CA TYR A 63 4.80 3.20 -4.20
C TYR A 63 5.23 2.01 -3.36
N LEU A 64 6.52 1.79 -3.26
CA LEU A 64 7.09 0.69 -2.49
C LEU A 64 7.93 1.24 -1.36
N GLU A 65 7.71 0.72 -0.15
CA GLU A 65 8.54 1.02 1.02
C GLU A 65 8.90 -0.25 1.77
N THR A 66 9.99 -0.21 2.51
CA THR A 66 10.43 -1.31 3.37
C THR A 66 9.66 -1.27 4.68
N ARG A 67 9.21 -2.44 5.15
CA ARG A 67 8.55 -2.59 6.45
C ARG A 67 9.58 -2.83 7.56
N LYS A 68 9.39 -2.18 8.69
CA LYS A 68 10.24 -2.41 9.88
C LYS A 68 10.17 -3.85 10.38
N ALA A 69 9.00 -4.47 10.26
CA ALA A 69 8.78 -5.85 10.69
C ALA A 69 9.27 -6.89 9.68
N GLY A 70 9.81 -6.47 8.56
CA GLY A 70 10.26 -7.32 7.44
C GLY A 70 9.31 -7.27 6.25
N GLY A 71 9.89 -7.42 5.06
CA GLY A 71 9.15 -7.34 3.81
C GLY A 71 8.91 -5.89 3.36
N PHE A 72 7.82 -5.71 2.63
CA PHE A 72 7.54 -4.47 1.91
C PHE A 72 6.07 -4.09 2.03
N THR A 73 5.79 -2.80 1.88
CA THR A 73 4.45 -2.30 1.64
C THR A 73 4.42 -1.67 0.25
N VAL A 74 3.41 -2.02 -0.54
CA VAL A 74 3.11 -1.36 -1.81
C VAL A 74 1.77 -0.65 -1.63
N TYR A 75 1.73 0.64 -1.95
CA TYR A 75 0.52 1.44 -1.73
C TYR A 75 0.24 2.37 -2.89
N THR A 76 -1.02 2.70 -3.06
CA THR A 76 -1.49 3.63 -4.07
C THR A 76 -1.57 5.05 -3.50
N ARG A 77 -1.83 6.01 -4.37
CA ARG A 77 -2.06 7.41 -3.98
C ARG A 77 -3.09 7.48 -2.85
N GLU A 78 -2.76 8.22 -1.80
CA GLU A 78 -3.60 8.38 -0.60
C GLU A 78 -3.87 7.05 0.12
N ALA A 79 -3.12 6.02 -0.18
CA ALA A 79 -3.28 4.68 0.39
C ALA A 79 -4.72 4.14 0.25
N GLN A 80 -5.38 4.42 -0.87
CA GLN A 80 -6.72 3.88 -1.16
C GLN A 80 -6.71 2.36 -1.23
N ALA A 81 -5.61 1.78 -1.68
CA ALA A 81 -5.31 0.36 -1.57
C ALA A 81 -3.84 0.17 -1.23
N PHE A 82 -3.54 -0.86 -0.47
CA PHE A 82 -2.16 -1.23 -0.20
C PHE A 82 -2.06 -2.71 0.15
N VAL A 83 -0.85 -3.24 0.00
CA VAL A 83 -0.51 -4.60 0.41
C VAL A 83 0.69 -4.56 1.35
N ASP A 84 0.65 -5.39 2.38
CA ASP A 84 1.83 -5.77 3.14
C ASP A 84 2.30 -7.11 2.63
N VAL A 85 3.54 -7.17 2.18
CA VAL A 85 4.16 -8.34 1.54
C VAL A 85 5.36 -8.76 2.40
N TYR A 86 5.29 -9.94 2.99
CA TYR A 86 6.33 -10.37 3.92
C TYR A 86 6.56 -11.87 3.89
N PRO A 87 7.79 -12.32 4.22
CA PRO A 87 8.09 -13.75 4.31
C PRO A 87 7.28 -14.41 5.42
N GLN A 88 6.72 -15.57 5.11
CA GLN A 88 5.99 -16.40 6.08
C GLN A 88 6.00 -17.85 5.63
N GLY A 89 6.36 -18.76 6.52
CA GLY A 89 6.24 -20.20 6.27
C GLY A 89 7.03 -20.74 5.07
N GLY A 90 8.20 -20.17 4.78
CA GLY A 90 9.02 -20.56 3.63
C GLY A 90 8.59 -19.95 2.30
N GLY A 91 7.54 -19.18 2.28
CA GLY A 91 7.06 -18.43 1.13
C GLY A 91 6.84 -16.96 1.47
N THR A 92 5.89 -16.36 0.80
CA THR A 92 5.51 -14.95 0.99
C THR A 92 4.02 -14.85 1.23
N HIS A 93 3.65 -14.06 2.22
CA HIS A 93 2.28 -13.72 2.54
C HIS A 93 1.97 -12.29 2.10
N VAL A 94 0.75 -12.07 1.60
CA VAL A 94 0.27 -10.76 1.16
C VAL A 94 -1.04 -10.46 1.86
N ASP A 95 -1.07 -9.40 2.65
CA ASP A 95 -2.29 -8.83 3.20
C ASP A 95 -2.72 -7.67 2.32
N PHE A 96 -3.91 -7.76 1.75
CA PHE A 96 -4.50 -6.74 0.90
C PHE A 96 -5.53 -5.92 1.68
N TYR A 97 -5.37 -4.60 1.63
CA TYR A 97 -6.27 -3.63 2.25
C TYR A 97 -6.78 -2.65 1.19
N ALA A 98 -8.05 -2.29 1.28
CA ALA A 98 -8.63 -1.27 0.42
C ALA A 98 -9.73 -0.50 1.14
N ALA A 99 -9.82 0.80 0.88
CA ALA A 99 -10.88 1.66 1.41
C ALA A 99 -12.25 1.34 0.80
N GLN A 100 -12.24 0.81 -0.43
CA GLN A 100 -13.42 0.40 -1.17
C GLN A 100 -13.41 -1.11 -1.38
N HIS A 101 -14.58 -1.73 -1.57
CA HIS A 101 -14.71 -3.16 -1.81
C HIS A 101 -15.13 -3.49 -3.25
N GLU A 102 -15.24 -2.50 -4.11
CA GLU A 102 -15.78 -2.60 -5.47
C GLU A 102 -14.90 -1.86 -6.47
N GLY A 103 -15.18 -2.05 -7.76
CA GLY A 103 -14.56 -1.30 -8.86
C GLY A 103 -13.04 -1.44 -8.87
N VAL A 104 -12.33 -0.32 -8.79
CA VAL A 104 -10.85 -0.26 -8.87
C VAL A 104 -10.20 -1.12 -7.78
N ALA A 105 -10.79 -1.22 -6.60
CA ALA A 105 -10.25 -2.06 -5.52
C ALA A 105 -10.19 -3.53 -5.93
N LEU A 106 -11.22 -4.04 -6.59
CA LEU A 106 -11.22 -5.42 -7.12
C LEU A 106 -10.19 -5.60 -8.22
N GLN A 107 -10.02 -4.62 -9.10
CA GLN A 107 -9.00 -4.64 -10.13
C GLN A 107 -7.58 -4.67 -9.54
N ARG A 108 -7.34 -3.90 -8.48
CA ARG A 108 -6.05 -3.90 -7.78
C ARG A 108 -5.77 -5.23 -7.10
N LYS A 109 -6.78 -5.84 -6.49
CA LYS A 109 -6.65 -7.18 -5.90
C LYS A 109 -6.34 -8.21 -6.98
N ALA A 110 -7.06 -8.18 -8.10
CA ALA A 110 -6.83 -9.09 -9.21
C ALA A 110 -5.42 -8.92 -9.80
N ALA A 111 -4.95 -7.69 -9.97
CA ALA A 111 -3.59 -7.41 -10.44
C ALA A 111 -2.54 -7.97 -9.48
N ALA A 112 -2.72 -7.78 -8.17
CA ALA A 112 -1.83 -8.35 -7.16
C ALA A 112 -1.81 -9.88 -7.22
N ALA A 113 -2.95 -10.51 -7.43
CA ALA A 113 -3.05 -11.95 -7.53
C ALA A 113 -2.28 -12.52 -8.74
N THR A 114 -2.08 -11.76 -9.80
CA THR A 114 -1.26 -12.20 -10.94
C THR A 114 0.23 -12.30 -10.62
N CYS A 115 0.66 -11.74 -9.51
CA CYS A 115 2.07 -11.70 -9.08
C CYS A 115 2.49 -12.89 -8.18
N LEU A 116 1.57 -13.74 -7.82
CA LEU A 116 1.80 -14.81 -6.83
C LEU A 116 2.53 -16.06 -7.44
#